data_ddba2be4ee1ac2c8c9b7431809cc8021
#
_entry.id   ddba2be4ee1ac2c8c9b7431809cc8021
#
_cell.length_a   1.000
_cell.length_b   1.000
_cell.length_c   1.000
_cell.angle_alpha   90.00
_cell.angle_beta   90.00
_cell.angle_gamma   90.00
#
_symmetry.space_group_name_H-M   'P 1'
#
loop_
_entity.id
_entity.type
_entity.pdbx_description
1 polymer ?
#
loop_
_entity_poly.entity_id
_entity_poly.type
_entity_poly.pdbx_seq_one_letter_code
_entity_poly.pdbx_strand_id
1 'polypeptide(L)'
;MKKLCVVLIMGVLILSLTACATKIENPVIRLSTTTSVNDSGLMAYLQPVFEKDTGYTLEITSAGTGAAIEKGRTGDADVLLVHAKASEEEFINEGFGEVRVPFMYNFFVIVGPEGDPAGVNGSATAAEAFKKIADAGATFVSRGDDSGTHKAELKIWKSLELEPTGQPWYVSVGDSMGKTLTVGNEMQGYVFTDKATFLAHENTLSLLLEETDDMKNTYSMIAITSQRYADTNYAGAQAFIEWMTSEKAADLIAKYGIEEYGEQLFFILAAK
;
A
#
# COMPACT_ATOMS: atom_id res chain seq x y z
N MET A 1 49.67 13.48 -71.29
CA MET A 1 49.44 13.96 -69.91
C MET A 1 48.05 13.49 -69.51
N LYS A 2 47.97 12.34 -68.87
CA LYS A 2 46.70 11.74 -68.42
C LYS A 2 46.51 12.08 -66.95
N LYS A 3 45.43 12.84 -66.61
CA LYS A 3 45.04 13.15 -65.25
C LYS A 3 44.28 11.96 -64.67
N LEU A 4 44.82 11.36 -63.64
CA LEU A 4 44.22 10.26 -62.87
C LEU A 4 43.28 10.86 -61.83
N CYS A 5 41.98 10.68 -61.99
CA CYS A 5 41.02 11.03 -60.96
C CYS A 5 40.94 9.88 -59.93
N VAL A 6 41.41 10.14 -58.70
CA VAL A 6 41.20 9.25 -57.56
C VAL A 6 39.85 9.60 -56.94
N VAL A 7 38.89 8.72 -57.09
CA VAL A 7 37.59 8.82 -56.35
C VAL A 7 37.77 8.18 -55.01
N LEU A 8 37.77 9.00 -53.97
CA LEU A 8 37.80 8.58 -52.55
C LEU A 8 36.38 8.17 -52.16
N ILE A 9 36.12 6.88 -52.12
CA ILE A 9 34.84 6.33 -51.58
C ILE A 9 34.97 6.34 -50.05
N MET A 10 34.34 7.34 -49.42
CA MET A 10 34.23 7.46 -47.98
C MET A 10 33.06 6.56 -47.51
N GLY A 11 33.37 5.33 -47.12
CA GLY A 11 32.41 4.38 -46.54
C GLY A 11 31.97 4.87 -45.18
N VAL A 12 30.78 5.41 -45.09
CA VAL A 12 30.15 5.70 -43.79
C VAL A 12 29.70 4.38 -43.17
N LEU A 13 30.50 3.90 -42.20
CA LEU A 13 30.12 2.74 -41.38
C LEU A 13 29.08 3.21 -40.38
N ILE A 14 27.79 3.03 -40.70
CA ILE A 14 26.69 3.22 -39.77
C ILE A 14 26.76 2.03 -38.80
N LEU A 15 27.41 2.23 -37.63
CA LEU A 15 27.27 1.35 -36.50
C LEU A 15 25.82 1.45 -36.01
N SER A 16 24.98 0.55 -36.47
CA SER A 16 23.67 0.30 -35.88
C SER A 16 23.91 -0.26 -34.46
N LEU A 17 23.86 0.60 -33.47
CA LEU A 17 23.69 0.22 -32.06
C LEU A 17 22.29 -0.40 -31.94
N THR A 18 22.16 -1.66 -32.32
CA THR A 18 21.07 -2.51 -31.83
C THR A 18 21.28 -2.63 -30.35
N ALA A 19 20.58 -1.81 -29.57
CA ALA A 19 20.39 -2.08 -28.16
C ALA A 19 19.73 -3.47 -28.10
N CYS A 20 20.52 -4.50 -27.77
CA CYS A 20 19.97 -5.80 -27.37
C CYS A 20 19.16 -5.53 -26.11
N ALA A 21 17.85 -5.34 -26.26
CA ALA A 21 16.96 -5.50 -25.13
C ALA A 21 17.16 -6.93 -24.65
N THR A 22 17.79 -7.09 -23.50
CA THR A 22 17.93 -8.39 -22.85
C THR A 22 16.53 -8.95 -22.65
N LYS A 23 16.23 -10.06 -23.30
CA LYS A 23 14.93 -10.72 -23.17
C LYS A 23 14.79 -11.14 -21.70
N ILE A 24 13.76 -10.64 -21.03
CA ILE A 24 13.42 -11.05 -19.68
C ILE A 24 12.95 -12.50 -19.75
N GLU A 25 13.63 -13.42 -19.07
CA GLU A 25 13.28 -14.86 -19.11
C GLU A 25 11.96 -15.15 -18.41
N ASN A 26 11.73 -14.51 -17.24
CA ASN A 26 10.47 -14.56 -16.51
C ASN A 26 9.90 -13.14 -16.36
N PRO A 27 9.01 -12.70 -17.27
CA PRO A 27 8.50 -11.33 -17.25
C PRO A 27 7.39 -11.09 -16.22
N VAL A 28 6.82 -12.15 -15.63
CA VAL A 28 5.70 -12.03 -14.70
C VAL A 28 6.21 -11.92 -13.27
N ILE A 29 5.72 -10.94 -12.53
CA ILE A 29 5.97 -10.74 -11.10
C ILE A 29 4.66 -10.92 -10.35
N ARG A 30 4.61 -11.89 -9.44
CA ARG A 30 3.46 -12.13 -8.56
C ARG A 30 3.56 -11.20 -7.34
N LEU A 31 2.80 -10.11 -7.39
CA LEU A 31 2.71 -9.15 -6.28
C LEU A 31 1.56 -9.53 -5.35
N SER A 32 1.87 -9.78 -4.09
CA SER A 32 0.84 -9.90 -3.05
C SER A 32 0.77 -8.62 -2.22
N THR A 33 -0.43 -8.05 -2.12
CA THR A 33 -0.65 -6.80 -1.39
C THR A 33 -1.91 -6.85 -0.54
N THR A 34 -2.21 -5.76 0.18
CA THR A 34 -3.41 -5.65 1.00
C THR A 34 -4.58 -5.05 0.22
N THR A 35 -5.80 -5.37 0.66
CA THR A 35 -7.02 -4.80 0.04
C THR A 35 -7.01 -3.28 0.10
N SER A 36 -6.54 -2.67 1.19
CA SER A 36 -6.47 -1.20 1.31
C SER A 36 -5.54 -0.55 0.28
N VAL A 37 -4.40 -1.18 -0.05
CA VAL A 37 -3.51 -0.69 -1.13
C VAL A 37 -4.18 -0.80 -2.50
N ASN A 38 -4.86 -1.93 -2.74
CA ASN A 38 -5.56 -2.16 -4.01
C ASN A 38 -6.77 -1.22 -4.15
N ASP A 39 -7.59 -1.14 -3.12
CA ASP A 39 -8.85 -0.38 -3.12
C ASP A 39 -8.62 1.14 -3.12
N SER A 40 -7.45 1.61 -2.68
CA SER A 40 -7.04 3.02 -2.85
C SER A 40 -6.83 3.44 -4.30
N GLY A 41 -6.75 2.49 -5.25
CA GLY A 41 -6.49 2.76 -6.67
C GLY A 41 -5.03 3.03 -7.01
N LEU A 42 -4.13 3.18 -6.03
CA LEU A 42 -2.72 3.51 -6.28
C LEU A 42 -2.03 2.50 -7.20
N MET A 43 -2.27 1.19 -7.00
CA MET A 43 -1.63 0.18 -7.86
C MET A 43 -2.16 0.21 -9.29
N ALA A 44 -3.46 0.46 -9.48
CA ALA A 44 -4.05 0.61 -10.82
C ALA A 44 -3.45 1.84 -11.57
N TYR A 45 -3.07 2.88 -10.84
CA TYR A 45 -2.40 4.06 -11.37
C TYR A 45 -0.93 3.80 -11.74
N LEU A 46 -0.18 3.07 -10.89
CA LEU A 46 1.27 2.85 -11.07
C LEU A 46 1.59 1.70 -12.03
N GLN A 47 0.81 0.63 -12.03
CA GLN A 47 1.07 -0.60 -12.79
C GLN A 47 1.34 -0.37 -14.28
N PRO A 48 0.52 0.39 -15.05
CA PRO A 48 0.77 0.59 -16.48
C PRO A 48 2.11 1.30 -16.76
N VAL A 49 2.53 2.19 -15.85
CA VAL A 49 3.79 2.93 -16.00
C VAL A 49 4.97 2.01 -15.68
N PHE A 50 4.87 1.22 -14.59
CA PHE A 50 5.86 0.21 -14.24
C PHE A 50 6.09 -0.79 -15.37
N GLU A 51 5.03 -1.40 -15.89
CA GLU A 51 5.10 -2.40 -16.95
C GLU A 51 5.71 -1.84 -18.25
N LYS A 52 5.35 -0.61 -18.59
CA LYS A 52 5.93 0.09 -19.75
C LYS A 52 7.43 0.39 -19.58
N ASP A 53 7.84 0.79 -18.38
CA ASP A 53 9.21 1.20 -18.11
C ASP A 53 10.17 0.01 -18.01
N THR A 54 9.69 -1.09 -17.44
CA THR A 54 10.54 -2.24 -17.08
C THR A 54 10.42 -3.42 -18.04
N GLY A 55 9.28 -3.54 -18.72
CA GLY A 55 8.95 -4.71 -19.53
C GLY A 55 8.50 -5.93 -18.73
N TYR A 56 8.42 -5.83 -17.40
CA TYR A 56 7.76 -6.83 -16.56
C TYR A 56 6.25 -6.63 -16.57
N THR A 57 5.51 -7.67 -16.21
CA THR A 57 4.06 -7.65 -15.99
C THR A 57 3.76 -7.95 -14.54
N LEU A 58 2.86 -7.20 -13.90
CA LEU A 58 2.44 -7.45 -12.52
C LEU A 58 1.15 -8.27 -12.48
N GLU A 59 1.22 -9.44 -11.85
CA GLU A 59 0.03 -10.17 -11.41
C GLU A 59 -0.23 -9.80 -9.94
N ILE A 60 -1.22 -8.94 -9.72
CA ILE A 60 -1.53 -8.40 -8.40
C ILE A 60 -2.62 -9.24 -7.75
N THR A 61 -2.34 -9.75 -6.55
CA THR A 61 -3.34 -10.37 -5.67
C THR A 61 -3.46 -9.54 -4.40
N SER A 62 -4.70 -9.24 -3.99
CA SER A 62 -4.99 -8.47 -2.78
C SER A 62 -5.79 -9.30 -1.78
N ALA A 63 -5.44 -9.20 -0.51
CA ALA A 63 -6.11 -9.89 0.60
C ALA A 63 -5.91 -9.13 1.91
N GLY A 64 -6.49 -9.59 3.01
CA GLY A 64 -6.11 -9.11 4.35
C GLY A 64 -4.62 -9.38 4.62
N THR A 65 -3.97 -8.57 5.48
CA THR A 65 -2.50 -8.61 5.68
C THR A 65 -1.96 -10.00 5.98
N GLY A 66 -2.63 -10.77 6.85
CA GLY A 66 -2.21 -12.14 7.18
C GLY A 66 -2.20 -13.05 5.95
N ALA A 67 -3.27 -13.03 5.16
CA ALA A 67 -3.38 -13.82 3.93
C ALA A 67 -2.42 -13.34 2.83
N ALA A 68 -2.17 -12.03 2.73
CA ALA A 68 -1.19 -11.48 1.79
C ALA A 68 0.24 -11.95 2.12
N ILE A 69 0.63 -11.95 3.39
CA ILE A 69 1.94 -12.45 3.86
C ILE A 69 2.03 -13.97 3.69
N GLU A 70 0.94 -14.70 3.92
CA GLU A 70 0.89 -16.15 3.77
C GLU A 70 1.20 -16.60 2.33
N LYS A 71 0.79 -15.85 1.32
CA LYS A 71 1.19 -16.10 -0.08
C LYS A 71 2.71 -16.07 -0.26
N GLY A 72 3.42 -15.22 0.46
CA GLY A 72 4.88 -15.25 0.51
C GLY A 72 5.43 -16.51 1.22
N ARG A 73 4.75 -16.99 2.29
CA ARG A 73 5.14 -18.21 3.01
C ARG A 73 4.90 -19.48 2.19
N THR A 74 3.92 -19.48 1.30
CA THR A 74 3.61 -20.63 0.43
C THR A 74 4.34 -20.60 -0.91
N GLY A 75 5.05 -19.50 -1.24
CA GLY A 75 5.73 -19.34 -2.52
C GLY A 75 4.80 -18.88 -3.66
N ASP A 76 3.58 -18.44 -3.33
CA ASP A 76 2.58 -17.95 -4.29
C ASP A 76 2.76 -16.46 -4.63
N ALA A 77 3.82 -15.83 -4.12
CA ALA A 77 4.21 -14.46 -4.41
C ALA A 77 5.71 -14.36 -4.63
N ASP A 78 6.14 -13.36 -5.40
CA ASP A 78 7.54 -13.00 -5.60
C ASP A 78 7.94 -11.78 -4.76
N VAL A 79 6.98 -10.89 -4.52
CA VAL A 79 7.15 -9.67 -3.73
C VAL A 79 5.88 -9.37 -2.94
N LEU A 80 6.08 -8.88 -1.71
CA LEU A 80 5.01 -8.36 -0.86
C LEU A 80 5.04 -6.83 -0.88
N LEU A 81 3.86 -6.19 -0.86
CA LEU A 81 3.66 -4.77 -0.57
C LEU A 81 2.60 -4.66 0.53
N VAL A 82 3.05 -4.44 1.75
CA VAL A 82 2.23 -4.54 2.96
C VAL A 82 2.56 -3.42 3.96
N HIS A 83 1.79 -3.32 5.06
CA HIS A 83 1.92 -2.24 6.04
C HIS A 83 1.70 -2.68 7.51
N ALA A 84 2.13 -3.88 7.86
CA ALA A 84 2.06 -4.41 9.22
C ALA A 84 3.45 -4.80 9.74
N LYS A 85 4.22 -3.81 10.17
CA LYS A 85 5.64 -3.92 10.52
C LYS A 85 5.98 -5.17 11.34
N ALA A 86 5.22 -5.49 12.40
CA ALA A 86 5.51 -6.64 13.25
C ALA A 86 5.40 -7.97 12.49
N SER A 87 4.36 -8.15 11.66
CA SER A 87 4.18 -9.34 10.84
C SER A 87 5.22 -9.44 9.72
N GLU A 88 5.68 -8.30 9.20
CA GLU A 88 6.75 -8.21 8.20
C GLU A 88 8.10 -8.62 8.78
N GLU A 89 8.42 -8.13 9.99
CA GLU A 89 9.65 -8.50 10.71
C GLU A 89 9.65 -10.00 11.11
N GLU A 90 8.50 -10.54 11.53
CA GLU A 90 8.33 -11.97 11.79
C GLU A 90 8.59 -12.80 10.52
N PHE A 91 7.99 -12.44 9.40
CA PHE A 91 8.17 -13.09 8.10
C PHE A 91 9.66 -13.14 7.67
N ILE A 92 10.39 -12.03 7.87
CA ILE A 92 11.83 -11.98 7.59
C ILE A 92 12.63 -12.85 8.56
N ASN A 93 12.31 -12.80 9.86
CA ASN A 93 12.99 -13.61 10.89
C ASN A 93 12.79 -15.13 10.67
N GLU A 94 11.66 -15.53 10.07
CA GLU A 94 11.39 -16.91 9.65
C GLU A 94 12.18 -17.30 8.37
N GLY A 95 12.86 -16.35 7.72
CA GLY A 95 13.70 -16.56 6.55
C GLY A 95 12.93 -16.72 5.24
N PHE A 96 11.74 -16.13 5.10
CA PHE A 96 10.97 -16.12 3.85
C PHE A 96 11.29 -14.92 2.97
N GLY A 97 11.68 -13.80 3.56
CA GLY A 97 12.08 -12.58 2.88
C GLY A 97 13.48 -12.15 3.31
N GLU A 98 14.11 -11.28 2.55
CA GLU A 98 15.48 -10.83 2.83
C GLU A 98 15.51 -9.57 3.69
N VAL A 99 14.85 -8.51 3.23
CA VAL A 99 14.87 -7.20 3.88
C VAL A 99 13.53 -6.50 3.72
N ARG A 100 13.17 -5.75 4.74
CA ARG A 100 12.04 -4.84 4.72
C ARG A 100 12.48 -3.52 4.10
N VAL A 101 11.83 -3.09 3.00
CA VAL A 101 12.09 -1.82 2.30
C VAL A 101 10.90 -0.87 2.51
N PRO A 102 10.87 -0.06 3.57
CA PRO A 102 9.85 0.96 3.75
C PRO A 102 10.10 2.09 2.75
N PHE A 103 9.07 2.56 2.05
CA PHE A 103 9.25 3.54 0.96
C PHE A 103 8.22 4.67 0.94
N MET A 104 6.99 4.41 1.40
CA MET A 104 5.94 5.42 1.47
C MET A 104 5.09 5.26 2.72
N TYR A 105 4.28 6.27 3.00
CA TYR A 105 3.27 6.22 4.04
C TYR A 105 2.02 7.00 3.63
N ASN A 106 0.91 6.69 4.25
CA ASN A 106 -0.29 7.52 4.31
C ASN A 106 -0.72 7.68 5.77
N PHE A 107 -1.90 8.24 5.99
CA PHE A 107 -2.50 8.29 7.30
C PHE A 107 -3.79 7.48 7.34
N PHE A 108 -4.01 6.81 8.44
CA PHE A 108 -5.36 6.47 8.84
C PHE A 108 -6.11 7.73 9.22
N VAL A 109 -7.43 7.64 9.19
CA VAL A 109 -8.34 8.70 9.60
C VAL A 109 -9.45 8.10 10.45
N ILE A 110 -10.08 8.93 11.26
CA ILE A 110 -11.33 8.59 11.94
C ILE A 110 -12.44 9.38 11.29
N VAL A 111 -13.41 8.65 10.76
CA VAL A 111 -14.62 9.21 10.16
C VAL A 111 -15.83 8.84 11.02
N GLY A 112 -16.88 9.62 10.94
CA GLY A 112 -18.08 9.37 11.75
C GLY A 112 -19.25 10.27 11.35
N PRO A 113 -20.36 10.24 12.09
CA PRO A 113 -21.51 11.06 11.80
C PRO A 113 -21.18 12.57 11.86
N GLU A 114 -21.78 13.37 10.97
CA GLU A 114 -21.58 14.82 10.90
C GLU A 114 -21.78 15.53 12.26
N GLY A 115 -22.72 15.05 13.06
CA GLY A 115 -23.01 15.62 14.39
C GLY A 115 -21.99 15.30 15.47
N ASP A 116 -21.04 14.41 15.20
CA ASP A 116 -19.95 13.99 16.11
C ASP A 116 -20.37 13.82 17.60
N PRO A 117 -21.34 12.95 17.91
CA PRO A 117 -21.89 12.84 19.27
C PRO A 117 -20.86 12.43 20.35
N ALA A 118 -19.74 11.80 19.98
CA ALA A 118 -18.66 11.47 20.90
C ALA A 118 -17.63 12.59 21.05
N GLY A 119 -17.68 13.66 20.24
CA GLY A 119 -16.75 14.79 20.31
C GLY A 119 -15.32 14.41 19.88
N VAL A 120 -15.19 13.60 18.85
CA VAL A 120 -13.90 13.13 18.30
C VAL A 120 -13.12 14.27 17.66
N ASN A 121 -13.82 15.18 16.99
CA ASN A 121 -13.21 16.33 16.33
C ASN A 121 -12.38 17.16 17.36
N GLY A 122 -11.18 17.54 16.94
CA GLY A 122 -10.23 18.26 17.79
C GLY A 122 -9.48 17.41 18.81
N SER A 123 -9.59 16.07 18.76
CA SER A 123 -8.70 15.17 19.51
C SER A 123 -7.26 15.34 19.03
N ALA A 124 -6.31 15.25 19.97
CA ALA A 124 -4.88 15.38 19.64
C ALA A 124 -4.27 14.09 19.08
N THR A 125 -4.91 12.95 19.36
CA THR A 125 -4.44 11.62 18.95
C THR A 125 -5.62 10.70 18.63
N ALA A 126 -5.37 9.62 17.86
CA ALA A 126 -6.37 8.59 17.67
C ALA A 126 -6.76 7.89 18.98
N ALA A 127 -5.80 7.70 19.89
CA ALA A 127 -6.07 7.12 21.20
C ALA A 127 -7.07 7.99 22.00
N GLU A 128 -6.93 9.32 21.98
CA GLU A 128 -7.91 10.21 22.62
C GLU A 128 -9.30 10.09 21.98
N ALA A 129 -9.36 10.06 20.65
CA ALA A 129 -10.60 9.91 19.90
C ALA A 129 -11.30 8.56 20.23
N PHE A 130 -10.55 7.47 20.22
CA PHE A 130 -11.05 6.13 20.56
C PHE A 130 -11.61 6.08 22.00
N LYS A 131 -10.88 6.72 22.93
CA LYS A 131 -11.38 6.82 24.30
C LYS A 131 -12.70 7.58 24.40
N LYS A 132 -12.85 8.70 23.69
CA LYS A 132 -14.11 9.47 23.66
C LYS A 132 -15.27 8.64 23.10
N ILE A 133 -15.03 7.87 22.02
CA ILE A 133 -16.05 6.98 21.43
C ILE A 133 -16.48 5.92 22.45
N ALA A 134 -15.53 5.27 23.12
CA ALA A 134 -15.82 4.25 24.14
C ALA A 134 -16.54 4.84 25.35
N ASP A 135 -16.11 5.98 25.88
CA ASP A 135 -16.71 6.65 27.03
C ASP A 135 -18.16 7.11 26.73
N ALA A 136 -18.42 7.53 25.49
CA ALA A 136 -19.77 7.89 25.04
C ALA A 136 -20.65 6.66 24.74
N GLY A 137 -20.09 5.46 24.67
CA GLY A 137 -20.79 4.27 24.19
C GLY A 137 -21.29 4.42 22.75
N ALA A 138 -20.63 5.27 21.94
CA ALA A 138 -21.00 5.54 20.58
C ALA A 138 -20.54 4.41 19.65
N THR A 139 -21.35 4.08 18.64
CA THR A 139 -21.07 2.96 17.74
C THR A 139 -19.71 3.13 17.05
N PHE A 140 -18.82 2.16 17.23
CA PHE A 140 -17.57 2.02 16.50
C PHE A 140 -17.68 0.78 15.59
N VAL A 141 -17.41 0.98 14.30
CA VAL A 141 -17.47 -0.08 13.28
C VAL A 141 -16.08 -0.45 12.85
N SER A 142 -15.65 -1.64 13.24
CA SER A 142 -14.34 -2.21 12.97
C SER A 142 -14.37 -3.13 11.77
N ARG A 143 -13.24 -3.20 11.06
CA ARG A 143 -13.03 -4.23 10.04
C ARG A 143 -13.14 -5.64 10.60
N GLY A 144 -12.54 -5.91 11.76
CA GLY A 144 -12.62 -7.20 12.45
C GLY A 144 -12.09 -8.42 11.66
N ASP A 145 -11.21 -8.21 10.67
CA ASP A 145 -10.78 -9.20 9.66
C ASP A 145 -9.28 -9.54 9.71
N ASP A 146 -8.59 -9.17 10.77
CA ASP A 146 -7.12 -9.33 10.93
C ASP A 146 -6.28 -8.58 9.87
N SER A 147 -6.86 -7.61 9.18
CA SER A 147 -6.15 -6.72 8.24
C SER A 147 -5.14 -5.81 8.92
N GLY A 148 -4.31 -5.12 8.14
CA GLY A 148 -3.40 -4.09 8.64
C GLY A 148 -4.12 -2.96 9.38
N THR A 149 -5.28 -2.53 8.87
CA THR A 149 -6.15 -1.53 9.52
C THR A 149 -6.68 -2.04 10.85
N HIS A 150 -7.21 -3.28 10.89
CA HIS A 150 -7.69 -3.89 12.13
C HIS A 150 -6.55 -4.06 13.16
N LYS A 151 -5.36 -4.49 12.74
CA LYS A 151 -4.18 -4.57 13.63
C LYS A 151 -3.77 -3.21 14.19
N ALA A 152 -3.83 -2.16 13.36
CA ALA A 152 -3.54 -0.79 13.81
C ALA A 152 -4.58 -0.29 14.80
N GLU A 153 -5.85 -0.53 14.54
CA GLU A 153 -6.99 -0.25 15.43
C GLU A 153 -6.80 -0.93 16.79
N LEU A 154 -6.58 -2.25 16.80
CA LEU A 154 -6.38 -3.03 18.03
C LEU A 154 -5.17 -2.56 18.85
N LYS A 155 -4.12 -2.07 18.18
CA LYS A 155 -2.97 -1.46 18.87
C LYS A 155 -3.37 -0.18 19.61
N ILE A 156 -4.27 0.63 19.05
CA ILE A 156 -4.77 1.84 19.71
C ILE A 156 -5.63 1.45 20.93
N TRP A 157 -6.59 0.54 20.77
CA TRP A 157 -7.40 0.03 21.89
C TRP A 157 -6.53 -0.54 23.02
N LYS A 158 -5.52 -1.32 22.68
CA LYS A 158 -4.56 -1.89 23.64
C LYS A 158 -3.78 -0.81 24.37
N SER A 159 -3.41 0.30 23.71
CA SER A 159 -2.69 1.40 24.37
C SER A 159 -3.54 2.12 25.43
N LEU A 160 -4.85 2.00 25.33
CA LEU A 160 -5.83 2.52 26.27
C LEU A 160 -6.21 1.50 27.36
N GLU A 161 -5.62 0.30 27.31
CA GLU A 161 -6.00 -0.83 28.19
C GLU A 161 -7.50 -1.20 28.07
N LEU A 162 -8.10 -0.96 26.86
CA LEU A 162 -9.47 -1.27 26.56
C LEU A 162 -9.57 -2.51 25.67
N GLU A 163 -10.52 -3.40 26.02
CA GLU A 163 -10.91 -4.55 25.21
C GLU A 163 -12.28 -4.23 24.55
N PRO A 164 -12.31 -3.91 23.24
CA PRO A 164 -13.54 -3.50 22.59
C PRO A 164 -14.43 -4.70 22.23
N THR A 165 -13.86 -5.89 22.06
CA THR A 165 -14.58 -7.09 21.64
C THR A 165 -15.67 -7.47 22.63
N GLY A 166 -16.90 -7.62 22.13
CA GLY A 166 -18.06 -7.92 22.99
C GLY A 166 -18.71 -6.72 23.66
N GLN A 167 -18.19 -5.52 23.47
CA GLN A 167 -18.87 -4.31 23.93
C GLN A 167 -20.07 -4.01 23.02
N PRO A 168 -21.20 -3.52 23.57
CA PRO A 168 -22.42 -3.28 22.78
C PRO A 168 -22.26 -2.17 21.72
N TRP A 169 -21.28 -1.32 21.85
CA TRP A 169 -20.96 -0.24 20.91
C TRP A 169 -19.91 -0.63 19.87
N TYR A 170 -19.30 -1.82 19.96
CA TYR A 170 -18.29 -2.28 19.01
C TYR A 170 -18.84 -3.29 18.03
N VAL A 171 -18.86 -2.93 16.75
CA VAL A 171 -19.40 -3.75 15.66
C VAL A 171 -18.27 -4.25 14.78
N SER A 172 -18.02 -5.54 14.76
CA SER A 172 -17.01 -6.18 13.91
C SER A 172 -17.69 -6.67 12.62
N VAL A 173 -17.22 -6.16 11.46
CA VAL A 173 -17.78 -6.49 10.14
C VAL A 173 -17.21 -7.80 9.60
N GLY A 174 -15.93 -8.05 9.80
CA GLY A 174 -15.22 -9.24 9.29
C GLY A 174 -15.01 -9.22 7.76
N ASP A 175 -14.92 -8.03 7.14
CA ASP A 175 -14.87 -7.88 5.69
C ASP A 175 -13.93 -6.72 5.27
N SER A 176 -13.92 -6.37 3.98
CA SER A 176 -13.12 -5.30 3.36
C SER A 176 -13.40 -3.91 3.96
N MET A 177 -12.49 -2.97 3.71
CA MET A 177 -12.64 -1.59 4.19
C MET A 177 -13.87 -0.90 3.56
N GLY A 178 -14.12 -1.10 2.28
CA GLY A 178 -15.32 -0.55 1.62
C GLY A 178 -16.61 -1.06 2.27
N LYS A 179 -16.68 -2.36 2.60
CA LYS A 179 -17.84 -2.90 3.32
C LYS A 179 -17.98 -2.33 4.73
N THR A 180 -16.86 -2.14 5.42
CA THR A 180 -16.83 -1.52 6.75
C THR A 180 -17.34 -0.07 6.69
N LEU A 181 -16.91 0.71 5.69
CA LEU A 181 -17.43 2.06 5.46
C LEU A 181 -18.93 2.07 5.14
N THR A 182 -19.41 1.10 4.34
CA THR A 182 -20.87 0.96 4.07
C THR A 182 -21.64 0.75 5.37
N VAL A 183 -21.23 -0.21 6.21
CA VAL A 183 -21.87 -0.47 7.50
C VAL A 183 -21.76 0.73 8.44
N GLY A 184 -20.59 1.37 8.51
CA GLY A 184 -20.38 2.60 9.28
C GLY A 184 -21.34 3.72 8.87
N ASN A 185 -21.52 3.90 7.56
CA ASN A 185 -22.44 4.88 7.00
C ASN A 185 -23.91 4.56 7.33
N GLU A 186 -24.32 3.30 7.19
CA GLU A 186 -25.69 2.86 7.53
C GLU A 186 -25.99 3.02 9.03
N MET A 187 -25.02 2.72 9.89
CA MET A 187 -25.16 2.81 11.35
C MET A 187 -24.87 4.22 11.90
N GLN A 188 -24.41 5.15 11.07
CA GLN A 188 -23.88 6.46 11.51
C GLN A 188 -22.87 6.27 12.65
N GLY A 189 -21.98 5.28 12.48
CA GLY A 189 -20.94 4.90 13.43
C GLY A 189 -19.58 5.51 13.09
N TYR A 190 -18.69 5.49 14.06
CA TYR A 190 -17.28 5.86 13.85
C TYR A 190 -16.53 4.71 13.18
N VAL A 191 -15.67 5.04 12.23
CA VAL A 191 -14.85 4.08 11.48
C VAL A 191 -13.40 4.56 11.46
N PHE A 192 -12.48 3.63 11.71
CA PHE A 192 -11.06 3.83 11.48
C PHE A 192 -10.68 3.27 10.12
N THR A 193 -10.19 4.11 9.21
CA THR A 193 -9.92 3.77 7.81
C THR A 193 -8.69 4.49 7.31
N ASP A 194 -8.15 4.10 6.16
CA ASP A 194 -7.20 4.95 5.44
C ASP A 194 -7.94 6.03 4.63
N LYS A 195 -7.31 7.20 4.49
CA LYS A 195 -7.91 8.37 3.86
C LYS A 195 -8.27 8.12 2.38
N ALA A 196 -7.40 7.43 1.65
CA ALA A 196 -7.62 7.17 0.22
C ALA A 196 -8.87 6.30 -0.01
N THR A 197 -9.04 5.23 0.76
CA THR A 197 -10.24 4.38 0.69
C THR A 197 -11.49 5.15 1.09
N PHE A 198 -11.41 6.01 2.12
CA PHE A 198 -12.55 6.84 2.53
C PHE A 198 -13.00 7.77 1.41
N LEU A 199 -12.07 8.48 0.76
CA LEU A 199 -12.38 9.41 -0.32
C LEU A 199 -12.90 8.71 -1.59
N ALA A 200 -12.42 7.51 -1.87
CA ALA A 200 -12.87 6.70 -3.00
C ALA A 200 -14.25 6.05 -2.78
N HIS A 201 -14.79 6.08 -1.56
CA HIS A 201 -16.03 5.40 -1.21
C HIS A 201 -17.18 6.38 -0.99
N GLU A 202 -18.30 6.19 -1.71
CA GLU A 202 -19.51 7.01 -1.51
C GLU A 202 -20.09 6.80 -0.10
N ASN A 203 -20.15 7.85 0.68
CA ASN A 203 -20.69 7.82 2.04
C ASN A 203 -21.08 9.24 2.49
N THR A 204 -21.79 9.36 3.63
CA THR A 204 -22.20 10.60 4.26
C THR A 204 -21.47 10.88 5.58
N LEU A 205 -20.45 10.07 5.90
CA LEU A 205 -19.64 10.27 7.09
C LEU A 205 -18.72 11.49 6.89
N SER A 206 -18.45 12.17 7.98
CA SER A 206 -17.50 13.29 8.02
C SER A 206 -16.11 12.81 8.45
N LEU A 207 -15.08 13.42 7.87
CA LEU A 207 -13.71 13.30 8.33
C LEU A 207 -13.55 14.08 9.64
N LEU A 208 -13.29 13.39 10.75
CA LEU A 208 -13.29 13.97 12.09
C LEU A 208 -11.87 14.11 12.68
N LEU A 209 -10.97 13.20 12.35
CA LEU A 209 -9.58 13.26 12.79
C LEU A 209 -8.65 12.69 11.71
N GLU A 210 -7.58 13.41 11.42
CA GLU A 210 -6.56 13.04 10.44
C GLU A 210 -5.16 13.48 10.87
N GLU A 211 -4.14 12.86 10.26
CA GLU A 211 -2.72 13.27 10.33
C GLU A 211 -2.10 13.34 11.73
N THR A 212 -2.59 12.53 12.68
CA THR A 212 -1.90 12.37 13.96
C THR A 212 -0.75 11.35 13.85
N ASP A 213 0.27 11.50 14.69
CA ASP A 213 1.46 10.63 14.66
C ASP A 213 1.14 9.14 14.87
N ASP A 214 0.14 8.84 15.67
CA ASP A 214 -0.32 7.48 15.97
C ASP A 214 -1.20 6.87 14.86
N MET A 215 -1.56 7.67 13.85
CA MET A 215 -2.29 7.23 12.64
C MET A 215 -1.40 7.06 11.42
N LYS A 216 -0.09 7.27 11.52
CA LYS A 216 0.84 7.08 10.40
C LYS A 216 0.93 5.61 9.99
N ASN A 217 0.64 5.33 8.74
CA ASN A 217 0.61 3.99 8.14
C ASN A 217 1.73 3.85 7.11
N THR A 218 2.77 3.10 7.44
CA THR A 218 3.97 2.94 6.62
C THR A 218 3.91 1.66 5.80
N TYR A 219 4.06 1.79 4.50
CA TYR A 219 4.12 0.68 3.54
C TYR A 219 5.54 0.25 3.27
N SER A 220 5.71 -1.06 3.11
CA SER A 220 7.00 -1.69 2.83
C SER A 220 6.87 -2.75 1.76
N MET A 221 7.96 -2.95 1.06
CA MET A 221 8.13 -4.06 0.13
C MET A 221 9.10 -5.08 0.70
N ILE A 222 8.87 -6.37 0.40
CA ILE A 222 9.75 -7.49 0.79
C ILE A 222 9.82 -8.44 -0.39
N ALA A 223 11.02 -8.62 -0.96
CA ALA A 223 11.26 -9.67 -1.94
C ALA A 223 11.28 -11.04 -1.24
N ILE A 224 10.61 -12.01 -1.83
CA ILE A 224 10.65 -13.40 -1.36
C ILE A 224 12.00 -14.00 -1.70
N THR A 225 12.62 -14.71 -0.78
CA THR A 225 13.93 -15.29 -1.00
C THR A 225 13.88 -16.46 -1.98
N SER A 226 14.75 -16.44 -2.99
CA SER A 226 14.91 -17.55 -3.93
C SER A 226 15.51 -18.84 -3.30
N GLN A 227 15.99 -18.75 -2.06
CA GLN A 227 16.56 -19.91 -1.36
C GLN A 227 15.50 -20.92 -0.93
N ARG A 228 14.24 -20.50 -0.80
CA ARG A 228 13.14 -21.39 -0.41
C ARG A 228 12.34 -21.94 -1.57
N TYR A 229 12.15 -21.15 -2.63
CA TYR A 229 11.29 -21.49 -3.76
C TYR A 229 12.04 -21.29 -5.08
N ALA A 230 12.24 -22.37 -5.83
CA ALA A 230 13.02 -22.35 -7.06
C ALA A 230 12.34 -21.54 -8.20
N ASP A 231 11.03 -21.35 -8.13
CA ASP A 231 10.22 -20.63 -9.11
C ASP A 231 9.98 -19.15 -8.75
N THR A 232 10.56 -18.66 -7.65
CA THR A 232 10.50 -17.25 -7.28
C THR A 232 11.17 -16.38 -8.34
N ASN A 233 10.42 -15.42 -8.88
CA ASN A 233 10.98 -14.38 -9.76
C ASN A 233 11.70 -13.31 -8.95
N TYR A 234 12.81 -13.67 -8.32
CA TYR A 234 13.58 -12.77 -7.48
C TYR A 234 14.11 -11.54 -8.24
N ALA A 235 14.57 -11.72 -9.49
CA ALA A 235 15.03 -10.60 -10.33
C ALA A 235 13.91 -9.62 -10.63
N GLY A 236 12.71 -10.12 -10.92
CA GLY A 236 11.51 -9.29 -11.08
C GLY A 236 11.12 -8.56 -9.80
N ALA A 237 11.17 -9.24 -8.64
CA ALA A 237 10.89 -8.63 -7.34
C ALA A 237 11.86 -7.47 -7.03
N GLN A 238 13.15 -7.65 -7.31
CA GLN A 238 14.14 -6.58 -7.14
C GLN A 238 13.89 -5.41 -8.12
N ALA A 239 13.57 -5.70 -9.39
CA ALA A 239 13.23 -4.66 -10.36
C ALA A 239 11.99 -3.86 -9.95
N PHE A 240 10.98 -4.51 -9.36
CA PHE A 240 9.81 -3.84 -8.80
C PHE A 240 10.19 -2.92 -7.63
N ILE A 241 10.98 -3.41 -6.67
CA ILE A 241 11.43 -2.61 -5.52
C ILE A 241 12.28 -1.42 -5.98
N GLU A 242 13.21 -1.62 -6.92
CA GLU A 242 14.05 -0.57 -7.47
C GLU A 242 13.22 0.51 -8.17
N TRP A 243 12.25 0.10 -9.01
CA TRP A 243 11.38 1.04 -9.69
C TRP A 243 10.50 1.82 -8.70
N MET A 244 9.87 1.15 -7.72
CA MET A 244 9.01 1.78 -6.71
C MET A 244 9.77 2.76 -5.79
N THR A 245 11.08 2.60 -5.65
CA THR A 245 11.95 3.51 -4.89
C THR A 245 12.67 4.55 -5.77
N SER A 246 12.40 4.56 -7.08
CA SER A 246 12.97 5.53 -8.01
C SER A 246 12.35 6.93 -7.86
N GLU A 247 13.07 7.97 -8.31
CA GLU A 247 12.55 9.35 -8.35
C GLU A 247 11.25 9.44 -9.17
N LYS A 248 11.14 8.67 -10.26
CA LYS A 248 9.93 8.65 -11.09
C LYS A 248 8.71 8.11 -10.32
N ALA A 249 8.85 6.98 -9.65
CA ALA A 249 7.76 6.42 -8.85
C ALA A 249 7.42 7.34 -7.67
N ALA A 250 8.42 7.95 -7.03
CA ALA A 250 8.23 8.92 -5.97
C ALA A 250 7.39 10.12 -6.42
N ASP A 251 7.69 10.68 -7.62
CA ASP A 251 6.92 11.79 -8.21
C ASP A 251 5.47 11.38 -8.55
N LEU A 252 5.28 10.18 -9.10
CA LEU A 252 3.94 9.65 -9.39
C LEU A 252 3.12 9.43 -8.11
N ILE A 253 3.70 8.82 -7.08
CA ILE A 253 3.05 8.57 -5.80
C ILE A 253 2.68 9.90 -5.11
N ALA A 254 3.58 10.89 -5.13
CA ALA A 254 3.33 12.19 -4.53
C ALA A 254 2.23 12.99 -5.25
N LYS A 255 1.99 12.74 -6.52
CA LYS A 255 0.93 13.37 -7.31
C LYS A 255 -0.41 12.64 -7.26
N TYR A 256 -0.40 11.39 -6.81
CA TYR A 256 -1.62 10.59 -6.73
C TYR A 256 -2.64 11.22 -5.78
N GLY A 257 -3.87 11.37 -6.25
CA GLY A 257 -4.98 11.96 -5.51
C GLY A 257 -5.15 13.48 -5.70
N ILE A 258 -4.11 14.20 -6.13
CA ILE A 258 -4.18 15.68 -6.26
C ILE A 258 -5.24 16.11 -7.29
N GLU A 259 -5.29 15.44 -8.44
CA GLU A 259 -6.25 15.79 -9.50
C GLU A 259 -7.69 15.38 -9.12
N GLU A 260 -7.86 14.21 -8.51
CA GLU A 260 -9.17 13.62 -8.23
C GLU A 260 -9.78 14.13 -6.91
N TYR A 261 -8.96 14.28 -5.86
CA TYR A 261 -9.42 14.63 -4.50
C TYR A 261 -8.92 15.99 -4.01
N GLY A 262 -8.07 16.68 -4.79
CA GLY A 262 -7.53 18.00 -4.45
C GLY A 262 -6.36 17.96 -3.45
N GLU A 263 -5.88 16.78 -3.06
CA GLU A 263 -4.83 16.61 -2.06
C GLU A 263 -3.95 15.38 -2.31
N GLN A 264 -2.75 15.41 -1.74
CA GLN A 264 -1.81 14.29 -1.78
C GLN A 264 -2.25 13.21 -0.80
N LEU A 265 -2.37 11.96 -1.26
CA LEU A 265 -2.84 10.83 -0.44
C LEU A 265 -1.71 9.95 0.10
N PHE A 266 -0.57 9.91 -0.59
CA PHE A 266 0.60 9.12 -0.19
C PHE A 266 1.85 9.98 -0.17
N PHE A 267 2.72 9.75 0.80
CA PHE A 267 3.93 10.51 1.06
C PHE A 267 5.15 9.59 0.96
N ILE A 268 6.22 10.08 0.35
CA ILE A 268 7.47 9.31 0.23
C ILE A 268 8.26 9.42 1.53
N LEU A 269 8.80 8.30 2.00
CA LEU A 269 9.78 8.31 3.07
C LEU A 269 11.11 8.84 2.52
N ALA A 270 11.69 9.82 3.21
CA ALA A 270 13.02 10.28 2.87
C ALA A 270 14.02 9.10 2.89
N ALA A 271 14.83 8.98 1.83
CA ALA A 271 15.94 8.03 1.83
C ALA A 271 16.85 8.32 3.04
N LYS A 272 17.13 7.27 3.84
CA LYS A 272 18.05 7.39 4.98
C LYS A 272 19.50 7.30 4.51
#